data_a68f494ceb54d5aeead826832a2a5ce9
#
_entry.id   a68f494ceb54d5aeead826832a2a5ce9
#
_cell.length_a   1.000
_cell.length_b   1.000
_cell.length_c   1.000
_cell.angle_alpha   90.00
_cell.angle_beta   90.00
_cell.angle_gamma   90.00
#
_symmetry.space_group_name_H-M   'P 1'
#
loop_
_entity.id
_entity.type
_entity.pdbx_description
1 polymer ?
#
loop_
_entity_poly.entity_id
_entity_poly.type
_entity_poly.pdbx_seq_one_letter_code
_entity_poly.pdbx_strand_id
1 'polypeptide(L)'
;PYPKEEEETLLMRRSLEVIDRMEFGVSLRTKSLRMLRDLDILESIQRKTRCVVEVMLTTADEALASRLEPTESTVGERLELLRALRDAGIPTVVTLGPVLPYLTDSLENLEALLGDCVEARVYGVIQNGFGVTLRAGSSAYFFSCLRELDPELPEKYEALLPPGKPRKAGMFLSPNAAALADFFQKSTAACRLVTDQEALFAYRHAFLDRRAGQQLSLFDLFET
;
A
#
# COMPACT_ATOMS: atom_id res chain seq x y z
N PRO A 1 8.06 -5.62 -4.48
CA PRO A 1 8.91 -6.72 -4.09
C PRO A 1 8.76 -7.97 -4.94
N TYR A 2 7.64 -8.14 -5.66
CA TYR A 2 7.39 -9.33 -6.47
C TYR A 2 7.32 -9.00 -7.97
N PRO A 3 8.41 -8.54 -8.61
CA PRO A 3 8.46 -8.38 -10.05
C PRO A 3 8.41 -9.76 -10.74
N LYS A 4 8.26 -9.76 -12.07
CA LYS A 4 8.15 -11.03 -12.82
C LYS A 4 9.40 -11.91 -12.68
N GLU A 5 10.56 -11.32 -12.59
CA GLU A 5 11.85 -12.00 -12.42
C GLU A 5 11.96 -12.74 -11.08
N GLU A 6 11.12 -12.41 -10.12
CA GLU A 6 11.07 -13.09 -8.82
C GLU A 6 10.61 -14.55 -8.95
N GLU A 7 9.90 -14.90 -10.02
CA GLU A 7 9.50 -16.29 -10.29
C GLU A 7 10.72 -17.20 -10.50
N GLU A 8 11.79 -16.68 -11.06
CA GLU A 8 13.03 -17.39 -11.34
C GLU A 8 14.06 -17.23 -10.21
N THR A 9 14.20 -16.02 -9.69
CA THR A 9 15.26 -15.69 -8.74
C THR A 9 14.99 -16.17 -7.33
N LEU A 10 13.70 -16.27 -6.93
CA LEU A 10 13.25 -16.64 -5.58
C LEU A 10 13.91 -15.80 -4.47
N LEU A 11 14.33 -14.58 -4.80
CA LEU A 11 15.07 -13.73 -3.87
C LEU A 11 14.23 -13.34 -2.65
N MET A 12 12.95 -12.98 -2.88
CA MET A 12 12.01 -12.67 -1.80
C MET A 12 11.78 -13.88 -0.91
N ARG A 13 11.54 -15.06 -1.50
CA ARG A 13 11.35 -16.28 -0.73
C ARG A 13 12.54 -16.58 0.16
N ARG A 14 13.75 -16.56 -0.38
CA ARG A 14 14.99 -16.79 0.38
C ARG A 14 15.20 -15.75 1.48
N SER A 15 14.85 -14.48 1.21
CA SER A 15 14.91 -13.42 2.22
C SER A 15 13.92 -13.66 3.36
N LEU A 16 12.69 -14.07 3.04
CA LEU A 16 11.67 -14.40 4.02
C LEU A 16 12.05 -15.63 4.86
N GLU A 17 12.68 -16.65 4.26
CA GLU A 17 13.20 -17.82 4.97
C GLU A 17 14.26 -17.42 6.02
N VAL A 18 15.11 -16.46 5.71
CA VAL A 18 16.10 -15.91 6.67
C VAL A 18 15.38 -15.16 7.78
N ILE A 19 14.43 -14.29 7.45
CA ILE A 19 13.63 -13.52 8.41
C ILE A 19 12.89 -14.45 9.37
N ASP A 20 12.25 -15.49 8.83
CA ASP A 20 11.51 -16.49 9.62
C ASP A 20 12.43 -17.27 10.57
N ARG A 21 13.59 -17.72 10.07
CA ARG A 21 14.59 -18.44 10.87
C ARG A 21 15.19 -17.59 11.98
N MET A 22 15.39 -16.30 11.73
CA MET A 22 15.94 -15.35 12.69
C MET A 22 14.87 -14.76 13.62
N GLU A 23 13.62 -15.17 13.46
CA GLU A 23 12.46 -14.68 14.23
C GLU A 23 12.29 -13.14 14.21
N PHE A 24 12.54 -12.52 13.05
CA PHE A 24 12.23 -11.12 12.84
C PHE A 24 10.79 -10.94 12.32
N GLY A 25 10.18 -9.80 12.66
CA GLY A 25 8.95 -9.37 12.02
C GLY A 25 9.20 -8.80 10.63
N VAL A 26 8.16 -8.78 9.79
CA VAL A 26 8.26 -8.26 8.43
C VAL A 26 7.09 -7.33 8.10
N SER A 27 7.39 -6.24 7.40
CA SER A 27 6.40 -5.39 6.75
C SER A 27 6.71 -5.31 5.26
N LEU A 28 5.77 -5.72 4.44
CA LEU A 28 5.93 -5.78 2.99
C LEU A 28 4.90 -4.87 2.32
N ARG A 29 5.33 -4.17 1.25
CA ARG A 29 4.43 -3.39 0.39
C ARG A 29 4.45 -4.00 -1.00
N THR A 30 3.28 -4.28 -1.57
CA THR A 30 3.17 -4.90 -2.89
C THR A 30 1.92 -4.45 -3.64
N LYS A 31 1.92 -4.68 -4.97
CA LYS A 31 0.76 -4.67 -5.86
C LYS A 31 0.55 -6.03 -6.53
N SER A 32 1.38 -7.02 -6.19
CA SER A 32 1.50 -8.27 -6.96
C SER A 32 0.85 -9.45 -6.24
N LEU A 33 -0.06 -10.14 -6.91
CA LEU A 33 -0.65 -11.41 -6.46
C LEU A 33 0.41 -12.52 -6.30
N ARG A 34 1.57 -12.42 -6.97
CA ARG A 34 2.68 -13.38 -6.85
C ARG A 34 3.17 -13.60 -5.43
N MET A 35 2.88 -12.67 -4.52
CA MET A 35 3.19 -12.82 -3.09
C MET A 35 2.56 -14.08 -2.49
N LEU A 36 1.42 -14.55 -2.99
CA LEU A 36 0.74 -15.74 -2.48
C LEU A 36 1.60 -17.02 -2.56
N ARG A 37 2.61 -17.06 -3.45
CA ARG A 37 3.59 -18.15 -3.48
C ARG A 37 4.30 -18.34 -2.13
N ASP A 38 4.50 -17.27 -1.38
CA ASP A 38 5.26 -17.25 -0.13
C ASP A 38 4.35 -17.15 1.12
N LEU A 39 3.06 -17.43 0.95
CA LEU A 39 2.06 -17.32 2.03
C LEU A 39 2.40 -18.19 3.22
N ASP A 40 2.91 -19.41 2.98
CA ASP A 40 3.36 -20.36 4.00
C ASP A 40 4.40 -19.77 4.96
N ILE A 41 5.37 -19.04 4.41
CA ILE A 41 6.44 -18.39 5.20
C ILE A 41 5.88 -17.17 5.93
N LEU A 42 5.03 -16.38 5.27
CA LEU A 42 4.38 -15.22 5.89
C LEU A 42 3.50 -15.60 7.08
N GLU A 43 2.77 -16.72 6.98
CA GLU A 43 2.02 -17.29 8.10
C GLU A 43 2.94 -17.74 9.24
N SER A 44 4.08 -18.36 8.92
CA SER A 44 5.08 -18.75 9.92
C SER A 44 5.61 -17.54 10.67
N ILE A 45 5.99 -16.47 9.96
CA ILE A 45 6.45 -15.23 10.55
C ILE A 45 5.35 -14.58 11.41
N GLN A 46 4.09 -14.57 10.92
CA GLN A 46 2.97 -14.00 11.67
C GLN A 46 2.74 -14.73 13.00
N ARG A 47 2.89 -16.07 13.03
CA ARG A 47 2.77 -16.85 14.27
C ARG A 47 3.90 -16.61 15.26
N LYS A 48 5.12 -16.45 14.76
CA LYS A 48 6.32 -16.28 15.59
C LYS A 48 6.50 -14.85 16.09
N THR A 49 6.24 -13.89 15.21
CA THR A 49 6.49 -12.47 15.46
C THR A 49 5.36 -11.59 14.94
N ARG A 50 5.60 -10.81 13.89
CA ARG A 50 4.59 -9.98 13.22
C ARG A 50 4.84 -9.95 11.73
N CYS A 51 3.76 -10.12 10.96
CA CYS A 51 3.73 -9.88 9.53
C CYS A 51 2.65 -8.85 9.22
N VAL A 52 2.96 -7.84 8.45
CA VAL A 52 1.99 -6.86 7.93
C VAL A 52 2.22 -6.68 6.44
N VAL A 53 1.17 -6.84 5.67
CA VAL A 53 1.24 -6.63 4.22
C VAL A 53 0.47 -5.37 3.86
N GLU A 54 1.15 -4.47 3.15
CA GLU A 54 0.57 -3.25 2.61
C GLU A 54 0.31 -3.44 1.11
N VAL A 55 -0.95 -3.35 0.71
CA VAL A 55 -1.39 -3.44 -0.69
C VAL A 55 -1.80 -2.06 -1.18
N MET A 56 -1.34 -1.68 -2.37
CA MET A 56 -1.70 -0.39 -2.96
C MET A 56 -2.88 -0.54 -3.91
N LEU A 57 -3.89 0.32 -3.73
CA LEU A 57 -5.03 0.47 -4.64
C LEU A 57 -5.11 1.90 -5.14
N THR A 58 -5.09 2.08 -6.46
CA THR A 58 -5.11 3.41 -7.11
C THR A 58 -6.51 3.80 -7.56
N THR A 59 -7.28 2.84 -8.04
CA THR A 59 -8.65 2.98 -8.50
C THR A 59 -9.39 1.66 -8.39
N ALA A 60 -10.70 1.72 -8.26
CA ALA A 60 -11.59 0.55 -8.35
C ALA A 60 -11.97 0.23 -9.82
N ASP A 61 -11.72 1.15 -10.76
CA ASP A 61 -11.96 0.95 -12.19
C ASP A 61 -10.85 0.09 -12.81
N GLU A 62 -11.18 -1.15 -13.15
CA GLU A 62 -10.27 -2.12 -13.76
C GLU A 62 -9.71 -1.65 -15.12
N ALA A 63 -10.53 -1.00 -15.94
CA ALA A 63 -10.11 -0.52 -17.25
C ALA A 63 -9.10 0.63 -17.12
N LEU A 64 -9.34 1.54 -16.19
CA LEU A 64 -8.41 2.62 -15.87
C LEU A 64 -7.13 2.08 -15.21
N ALA A 65 -7.26 1.15 -14.28
CA ALA A 65 -6.10 0.51 -13.62
C ALA A 65 -5.16 -0.14 -14.64
N SER A 66 -5.70 -0.89 -15.60
CA SER A 66 -4.92 -1.54 -16.67
C SER A 66 -4.18 -0.56 -17.57
N ARG A 67 -4.71 0.65 -17.76
CA ARG A 67 -4.04 1.72 -18.50
C ARG A 67 -2.96 2.45 -17.69
N LEU A 68 -3.19 2.63 -16.38
CA LEU A 68 -2.27 3.32 -15.50
C LEU A 68 -1.10 2.43 -15.05
N GLU A 69 -1.36 1.15 -14.87
CA GLU A 69 -0.44 0.18 -14.25
C GLU A 69 -0.40 -1.14 -15.08
N PRO A 70 -0.02 -1.12 -16.36
CA PRO A 70 -0.19 -2.25 -17.28
C PRO A 70 0.65 -3.50 -16.93
N THR A 71 1.64 -3.37 -16.06
CA THR A 71 2.54 -4.46 -15.65
C THR A 71 2.24 -5.00 -14.26
N GLU A 72 1.33 -4.37 -13.53
CA GLU A 72 0.97 -4.74 -12.19
C GLU A 72 -0.23 -5.71 -12.18
N SER A 73 -0.47 -6.33 -11.04
CA SER A 73 -1.70 -7.13 -10.86
C SER A 73 -2.96 -6.27 -11.00
N THR A 74 -3.99 -6.84 -11.57
CA THR A 74 -5.31 -6.23 -11.74
C THR A 74 -5.93 -5.84 -10.40
N VAL A 75 -6.98 -5.02 -10.40
CA VAL A 75 -7.71 -4.68 -9.17
C VAL A 75 -8.29 -5.95 -8.55
N GLY A 76 -8.93 -6.80 -9.36
CA GLY A 76 -9.48 -8.08 -8.91
C GLY A 76 -8.44 -8.99 -8.25
N GLU A 77 -7.24 -9.12 -8.84
CA GLU A 77 -6.12 -9.89 -8.27
C GLU A 77 -5.61 -9.30 -6.94
N ARG A 78 -5.58 -7.96 -6.81
CA ARG A 78 -5.20 -7.34 -5.53
C ARG A 78 -6.25 -7.57 -4.45
N LEU A 79 -7.54 -7.61 -4.79
CA LEU A 79 -8.61 -7.96 -3.86
C LEU A 79 -8.55 -9.44 -3.47
N GLU A 80 -8.21 -10.34 -4.41
CA GLU A 80 -7.94 -11.75 -4.13
C GLU A 80 -6.77 -11.90 -3.14
N LEU A 81 -5.68 -11.17 -3.36
CA LEU A 81 -4.54 -11.13 -2.44
C LEU A 81 -4.97 -10.71 -1.03
N LEU A 82 -5.76 -9.64 -0.89
CA LEU A 82 -6.25 -9.17 0.41
C LEU A 82 -7.11 -10.24 1.11
N ARG A 83 -7.98 -10.92 0.37
CA ARG A 83 -8.82 -12.00 0.93
C ARG A 83 -7.98 -13.20 1.38
N ALA A 84 -7.01 -13.61 0.58
CA ALA A 84 -6.11 -14.71 0.92
C ALA A 84 -5.28 -14.42 2.17
N LEU A 85 -4.73 -13.20 2.28
CA LEU A 85 -3.99 -12.76 3.46
C LEU A 85 -4.87 -12.71 4.73
N ARG A 86 -6.10 -12.21 4.59
CA ARG A 86 -7.10 -12.24 5.68
C ARG A 86 -7.35 -13.67 6.16
N ASP A 87 -7.59 -14.60 5.23
CA ASP A 87 -7.92 -15.99 5.55
C ASP A 87 -6.71 -16.72 6.19
N ALA A 88 -5.50 -16.27 5.87
CA ALA A 88 -4.26 -16.68 6.52
C ALA A 88 -3.99 -15.98 7.89
N GLY A 89 -4.87 -15.08 8.33
CA GLY A 89 -4.71 -14.35 9.59
C GLY A 89 -3.59 -13.31 9.58
N ILE A 90 -3.18 -12.85 8.38
CA ILE A 90 -2.15 -11.83 8.20
C ILE A 90 -2.82 -10.45 8.10
N PRO A 91 -2.52 -9.52 9.03
CA PRO A 91 -3.05 -8.16 8.94
C PRO A 91 -2.62 -7.46 7.65
N THR A 92 -3.59 -6.85 6.99
CA THR A 92 -3.37 -6.10 5.77
C THR A 92 -3.65 -4.62 5.97
N VAL A 93 -2.83 -3.78 5.37
CA VAL A 93 -3.04 -2.34 5.29
C VAL A 93 -3.19 -1.97 3.81
N VAL A 94 -4.22 -1.21 3.48
CA VAL A 94 -4.38 -0.71 2.12
C VAL A 94 -3.90 0.74 2.04
N THR A 95 -2.98 1.02 1.12
CA THR A 95 -2.63 2.40 0.75
C THR A 95 -3.45 2.80 -0.46
N LEU A 96 -4.34 3.80 -0.26
CA LEU A 96 -5.12 4.40 -1.33
C LEU A 96 -4.29 5.45 -2.05
N GLY A 97 -4.08 5.25 -3.35
CA GLY A 97 -3.38 6.24 -4.16
C GLY A 97 -2.13 5.76 -4.89
N PRO A 98 -1.46 6.71 -5.60
CA PRO A 98 -1.74 8.14 -5.56
C PRO A 98 -3.12 8.48 -6.11
N VAL A 99 -3.77 9.49 -5.55
CA VAL A 99 -5.00 10.04 -6.14
C VAL A 99 -4.60 10.93 -7.31
N LEU A 100 -5.03 10.57 -8.50
CA LEU A 100 -4.71 11.29 -9.72
C LEU A 100 -5.85 12.27 -10.04
N PRO A 101 -5.61 13.59 -9.99
CA PRO A 101 -6.61 14.60 -10.36
C PRO A 101 -7.25 14.30 -11.71
N TYR A 102 -8.56 14.47 -11.81
CA TYR A 102 -9.39 14.22 -13.00
C TYR A 102 -9.45 12.76 -13.48
N LEU A 103 -8.76 11.83 -12.85
CA LEU A 103 -8.73 10.41 -13.21
C LEU A 103 -9.30 9.50 -12.12
N THR A 104 -8.78 9.62 -10.91
CA THR A 104 -9.16 8.74 -9.80
C THR A 104 -9.70 9.50 -8.58
N ASP A 105 -9.93 10.81 -8.72
CA ASP A 105 -10.30 11.74 -7.65
C ASP A 105 -11.81 11.98 -7.53
N SER A 106 -12.62 10.96 -7.84
CA SER A 106 -14.06 11.03 -7.63
C SER A 106 -14.48 10.41 -6.28
N LEU A 107 -15.62 10.84 -5.76
CA LEU A 107 -16.21 10.27 -4.54
C LEU A 107 -16.62 8.82 -4.76
N GLU A 108 -17.15 8.50 -5.94
CA GLU A 108 -17.57 7.14 -6.31
C GLU A 108 -16.40 6.18 -6.31
N ASN A 109 -15.25 6.59 -6.84
CA ASN A 109 -14.03 5.77 -6.81
C ASN A 109 -13.55 5.55 -5.38
N LEU A 110 -13.54 6.59 -4.55
CA LEU A 110 -13.12 6.47 -3.15
C LEU A 110 -14.09 5.60 -2.34
N GLU A 111 -15.40 5.72 -2.57
CA GLU A 111 -16.42 4.89 -1.94
C GLU A 111 -16.25 3.42 -2.31
N ALA A 112 -16.05 3.11 -3.60
CA ALA A 112 -15.81 1.75 -4.07
C ALA A 112 -14.55 1.15 -3.43
N LEU A 113 -13.44 1.88 -3.42
CA LEU A 113 -12.19 1.44 -2.80
C LEU A 113 -12.33 1.17 -1.29
N LEU A 114 -13.07 2.03 -0.57
CA LEU A 114 -13.34 1.81 0.85
C LEU A 114 -14.28 0.63 1.07
N GLY A 115 -15.26 0.42 0.21
CA GLY A 115 -16.12 -0.75 0.18
C GLY A 115 -15.32 -2.05 0.07
N ASP A 116 -14.40 -2.09 -0.89
CA ASP A 116 -13.48 -3.21 -1.09
C ASP A 116 -12.61 -3.49 0.15
N CYS A 117 -12.11 -2.43 0.80
CA CYS A 117 -11.35 -2.55 2.04
C CYS A 117 -12.17 -3.17 3.18
N VAL A 118 -13.44 -2.76 3.31
CA VAL A 118 -14.36 -3.30 4.33
C VAL A 118 -14.69 -4.76 4.03
N GLU A 119 -15.00 -5.11 2.78
CA GLU A 119 -15.27 -6.49 2.37
C GLU A 119 -14.08 -7.41 2.62
N ALA A 120 -12.89 -6.95 2.26
CA ALA A 120 -11.65 -7.67 2.51
C ALA A 120 -11.26 -7.72 4.00
N ARG A 121 -11.93 -6.96 4.87
CA ARG A 121 -11.64 -6.84 6.32
C ARG A 121 -10.20 -6.45 6.59
N VAL A 122 -9.71 -5.43 5.88
CA VAL A 122 -8.35 -4.93 6.09
C VAL A 122 -8.21 -4.35 7.50
N TYR A 123 -7.01 -4.45 8.07
CA TYR A 123 -6.70 -3.91 9.39
C TYR A 123 -6.73 -2.37 9.39
N GLY A 124 -6.22 -1.76 8.32
CA GLY A 124 -6.20 -0.31 8.24
C GLY A 124 -6.04 0.21 6.81
N VAL A 125 -6.27 1.51 6.68
CA VAL A 125 -6.18 2.22 5.39
C VAL A 125 -5.32 3.46 5.55
N ILE A 126 -4.34 3.63 4.66
CA ILE A 126 -3.47 4.80 4.60
C ILE A 126 -3.87 5.67 3.41
N GLN A 127 -4.04 6.96 3.66
CA GLN A 127 -4.20 7.97 2.61
C GLN A 127 -3.16 9.09 2.83
N ASN A 128 -2.27 9.26 1.85
CA ASN A 128 -1.14 10.19 1.94
C ASN A 128 -1.41 11.55 1.25
N GLY A 129 -2.68 11.92 1.14
CA GLY A 129 -3.13 13.14 0.49
C GLY A 129 -3.84 12.89 -0.84
N PHE A 130 -4.76 13.78 -1.17
CA PHE A 130 -5.62 13.68 -2.36
C PHE A 130 -4.97 14.41 -3.53
N GLY A 131 -3.92 13.81 -4.07
CA GLY A 131 -3.14 14.34 -5.17
C GLY A 131 -1.95 13.45 -5.50
N VAL A 132 -1.11 13.92 -6.42
CA VAL A 132 0.11 13.22 -6.83
C VAL A 132 1.32 14.15 -6.73
N THR A 133 2.42 13.63 -6.19
CA THR A 133 3.69 14.35 -6.14
C THR A 133 4.64 13.82 -7.20
N LEU A 134 5.05 14.66 -8.14
CA LEU A 134 6.00 14.32 -9.17
C LEU A 134 7.41 14.77 -8.79
N ARG A 135 8.37 13.88 -8.96
CA ARG A 135 9.80 14.17 -8.86
C ARG A 135 10.35 14.58 -10.22
N ALA A 136 11.41 15.38 -10.23
CA ALA A 136 11.98 15.94 -11.46
C ALA A 136 12.28 14.91 -12.57
N GLY A 137 12.70 13.69 -12.23
CA GLY A 137 13.03 12.65 -13.21
C GLY A 137 11.83 11.93 -13.84
N SER A 138 10.65 11.93 -13.19
CA SER A 138 9.47 11.19 -13.66
C SER A 138 8.44 12.05 -14.38
N SER A 139 8.58 13.36 -14.32
CA SER A 139 7.58 14.31 -14.82
C SER A 139 7.32 14.18 -16.32
N ALA A 140 8.37 14.10 -17.14
CA ALA A 140 8.23 13.99 -18.59
C ALA A 140 7.45 12.73 -19.00
N TYR A 141 7.77 11.60 -18.38
CA TYR A 141 7.07 10.34 -18.61
C TYR A 141 5.61 10.43 -18.16
N PHE A 142 5.36 10.97 -16.97
CA PHE A 142 4.01 11.13 -16.46
C PHE A 142 3.12 11.97 -17.39
N PHE A 143 3.62 13.12 -17.85
CA PHE A 143 2.88 13.96 -18.82
C PHE A 143 2.71 13.30 -20.19
N SER A 144 3.60 12.41 -20.59
CA SER A 144 3.40 11.58 -21.79
C SER A 144 2.23 10.63 -21.61
N CYS A 145 2.18 9.91 -20.48
CA CYS A 145 1.08 9.01 -20.16
C CYS A 145 -0.27 9.75 -20.04
N LEU A 146 -0.29 10.94 -19.42
CA LEU A 146 -1.51 11.75 -19.39
C LEU A 146 -2.04 12.08 -20.77
N ARG A 147 -1.15 12.46 -21.70
CA ARG A 147 -1.52 12.79 -23.09
C ARG A 147 -2.08 11.60 -23.85
N GLU A 148 -1.59 10.39 -23.56
CA GLU A 148 -2.10 9.14 -24.13
C GLU A 148 -3.48 8.76 -23.56
N LEU A 149 -3.74 9.14 -22.30
CA LEU A 149 -5.03 8.93 -21.65
C LEU A 149 -6.09 9.88 -22.20
N ASP A 150 -5.79 11.17 -22.20
CA ASP A 150 -6.61 12.27 -22.71
C ASP A 150 -5.70 13.46 -23.07
N PRO A 151 -5.73 13.94 -24.33
CA PRO A 151 -4.91 15.07 -24.78
C PRO A 151 -5.07 16.37 -23.98
N GLU A 152 -6.21 16.56 -23.29
CA GLU A 152 -6.48 17.76 -22.49
C GLU A 152 -5.91 17.68 -21.07
N LEU A 153 -5.62 16.47 -20.56
CA LEU A 153 -5.13 16.30 -19.18
C LEU A 153 -3.85 17.08 -18.88
N PRO A 154 -2.83 17.11 -19.75
CA PRO A 154 -1.61 17.87 -19.47
C PRO A 154 -1.87 19.34 -19.13
N GLU A 155 -2.74 20.01 -19.85
CA GLU A 155 -3.11 21.42 -19.59
C GLU A 155 -3.88 21.56 -18.27
N LYS A 156 -4.83 20.65 -18.01
CA LYS A 156 -5.57 20.62 -16.74
C LYS A 156 -4.63 20.43 -15.54
N TYR A 157 -3.63 19.55 -15.64
CA TYR A 157 -2.62 19.37 -14.60
C TYR A 157 -1.72 20.58 -14.44
N GLU A 158 -1.28 21.20 -15.52
CA GLU A 158 -0.48 22.44 -15.44
C GLU A 158 -1.23 23.56 -14.73
N ALA A 159 -2.54 23.66 -14.91
CA ALA A 159 -3.39 24.63 -14.24
C ALA A 159 -3.52 24.43 -12.72
N LEU A 160 -3.23 23.21 -12.21
CA LEU A 160 -3.21 22.93 -10.76
C LEU A 160 -1.98 23.51 -10.05
N LEU A 161 -0.94 23.90 -10.79
CA LEU A 161 0.28 24.44 -10.20
C LEU A 161 0.13 25.95 -9.96
N PRO A 162 0.64 26.45 -8.81
CA PRO A 162 0.72 27.90 -8.58
C PRO A 162 1.52 28.60 -9.68
N PRO A 163 1.14 29.82 -10.05
CA PRO A 163 1.90 30.62 -11.03
C PRO A 163 3.37 30.77 -10.61
N GLY A 164 4.28 30.59 -11.58
CA GLY A 164 5.72 30.77 -11.37
C GLY A 164 6.49 29.56 -10.81
N LYS A 165 5.83 28.44 -10.52
CA LYS A 165 6.55 27.19 -10.16
C LYS A 165 7.01 26.42 -11.40
N PRO A 166 8.19 25.76 -11.34
CA PRO A 166 8.65 24.94 -12.45
C PRO A 166 7.68 23.78 -12.72
N ARG A 167 7.22 23.63 -13.96
CA ARG A 167 6.24 22.66 -14.41
C ARG A 167 6.72 21.19 -14.34
N LYS A 168 7.91 20.93 -13.82
CA LYS A 168 8.59 19.63 -13.90
C LYS A 168 8.65 18.85 -12.58
N ALA A 169 8.29 19.43 -11.45
CA ALA A 169 8.23 18.77 -10.16
C ALA A 169 7.30 19.54 -9.21
N GLY A 170 6.50 18.85 -8.45
CA GLY A 170 5.58 19.45 -7.51
C GLY A 170 4.45 18.54 -7.10
N MET A 171 3.63 19.02 -6.19
CA MET A 171 2.41 18.36 -5.77
C MET A 171 1.23 18.91 -6.59
N PHE A 172 0.53 18.01 -7.25
CA PHE A 172 -0.70 18.26 -7.98
C PHE A 172 -1.87 17.82 -7.10
N LEU A 173 -2.45 18.76 -6.39
CA LEU A 173 -3.57 18.50 -5.51
C LEU A 173 -4.86 18.41 -6.32
N SER A 174 -5.71 17.42 -6.00
CA SER A 174 -7.03 17.30 -6.61
C SER A 174 -7.89 18.54 -6.31
N PRO A 175 -8.66 19.07 -7.28
CA PRO A 175 -9.70 20.05 -7.03
C PRO A 175 -10.75 19.57 -6.02
N ASN A 176 -10.94 18.24 -5.91
CA ASN A 176 -11.90 17.61 -5.02
C ASN A 176 -11.29 17.23 -3.65
N ALA A 177 -10.02 17.60 -3.38
CA ALA A 177 -9.27 17.14 -2.20
C ALA A 177 -9.99 17.34 -0.87
N ALA A 178 -10.65 18.48 -0.69
CA ALA A 178 -11.38 18.77 0.56
C ALA A 178 -12.60 17.86 0.74
N ALA A 179 -13.39 17.66 -0.31
CA ALA A 179 -14.55 16.78 -0.29
C ALA A 179 -14.14 15.33 -0.07
N LEU A 180 -13.08 14.86 -0.75
CA LEU A 180 -12.52 13.53 -0.59
C LEU A 180 -11.98 13.30 0.83
N ALA A 181 -11.32 14.29 1.41
CA ALA A 181 -10.81 14.20 2.78
C ALA A 181 -11.93 14.07 3.81
N ASP A 182 -12.97 14.89 3.70
CA ASP A 182 -14.15 14.82 4.58
C ASP A 182 -14.87 13.47 4.44
N PHE A 183 -15.08 13.01 3.22
CA PHE A 183 -15.70 11.71 2.95
C PHE A 183 -14.85 10.56 3.52
N PHE A 184 -13.53 10.58 3.29
CA PHE A 184 -12.61 9.57 3.81
C PHE A 184 -12.67 9.47 5.33
N GLN A 185 -12.59 10.61 6.03
CA GLN A 185 -12.65 10.63 7.50
C GLN A 185 -13.96 10.08 8.04
N LYS A 186 -15.10 10.48 7.46
CA LYS A 186 -16.42 10.01 7.88
C LYS A 186 -16.61 8.52 7.63
N SER A 187 -16.25 8.05 6.44
CA SER A 187 -16.44 6.66 6.05
C SER A 187 -15.52 5.71 6.82
N THR A 188 -14.25 6.06 7.00
CA THR A 188 -13.32 5.21 7.76
C THR A 188 -13.68 5.14 9.24
N ALA A 189 -14.16 6.24 9.85
CA ALA A 189 -14.66 6.24 11.21
C ALA A 189 -15.91 5.36 11.36
N ALA A 190 -16.86 5.45 10.42
CA ALA A 190 -18.07 4.63 10.42
C ALA A 190 -17.77 3.13 10.30
N CYS A 191 -16.77 2.76 9.47
CA CYS A 191 -16.35 1.39 9.25
C CYS A 191 -15.32 0.89 10.28
N ARG A 192 -14.89 1.73 11.22
CA ARG A 192 -13.86 1.43 12.24
C ARG A 192 -12.52 0.97 11.65
N LEU A 193 -12.17 1.49 10.49
CA LEU A 193 -10.86 1.24 9.89
C LEU A 193 -9.79 2.06 10.60
N VAL A 194 -8.65 1.46 10.88
CA VAL A 194 -7.52 2.18 11.47
C VAL A 194 -6.87 3.04 10.37
N THR A 195 -6.84 4.35 10.58
CA THR A 195 -6.22 5.32 9.64
C THR A 195 -5.05 6.06 10.25
N ASP A 196 -4.89 5.96 11.57
CA ASP A 196 -3.78 6.58 12.28
C ASP A 196 -2.48 5.84 11.99
N GLN A 197 -1.53 6.54 11.39
CA GLN A 197 -0.23 5.97 11.04
C GLN A 197 0.60 5.59 12.28
N GLU A 198 0.45 6.30 13.39
CA GLU A 198 1.16 5.96 14.63
C GLU A 198 0.65 4.63 15.19
N ALA A 199 -0.66 4.41 15.20
CA ALA A 199 -1.26 3.15 15.62
C ALA A 199 -0.83 1.98 14.71
N LEU A 200 -0.84 2.20 13.38
CA LEU A 200 -0.35 1.22 12.40
C LEU A 200 1.14 0.92 12.59
N PHE A 201 1.94 1.94 12.87
CA PHE A 201 3.37 1.79 13.12
C PHE A 201 3.62 1.08 14.44
N ALA A 202 2.92 1.44 15.51
CA ALA A 202 2.99 0.77 16.80
C ALA A 202 2.66 -0.72 16.68
N TYR A 203 1.62 -1.08 15.93
CA TYR A 203 1.30 -2.49 15.65
C TYR A 203 2.46 -3.24 14.98
N ARG A 204 3.13 -2.63 14.00
CA ARG A 204 4.27 -3.23 13.30
C ARG A 204 5.44 -3.53 14.23
N HIS A 205 5.58 -2.76 15.30
CA HIS A 205 6.63 -2.91 16.32
C HIS A 205 6.19 -3.60 17.61
N ALA A 206 4.90 -3.93 17.76
CA ALA A 206 4.35 -4.64 18.89
C ALA A 206 4.67 -6.14 18.81
N PHE A 207 5.91 -6.51 19.04
CA PHE A 207 6.31 -7.92 19.07
C PHE A 207 5.72 -8.60 20.31
N LEU A 208 5.32 -9.87 20.13
CA LEU A 208 4.98 -10.72 21.27
C LEU A 208 6.26 -10.91 22.09
N ASP A 209 6.30 -10.33 23.28
CA ASP A 209 7.41 -10.58 24.20
C ASP A 209 7.34 -12.02 24.72
N ARG A 210 7.98 -12.93 24.00
CA ARG A 210 8.08 -14.34 24.37
C ARG A 210 9.03 -14.56 25.54
N ARG A 211 9.76 -13.53 25.96
CA ARG A 211 10.76 -13.54 27.02
C ARG A 211 10.37 -12.63 28.21
N ALA A 212 9.10 -12.26 28.32
CA ALA A 212 8.61 -11.58 29.51
C ALA A 212 8.81 -12.50 30.73
N GLY A 213 9.95 -12.39 31.39
CA GLY A 213 10.41 -13.23 32.50
C GLY A 213 11.80 -13.84 32.31
N GLN A 214 12.40 -13.78 31.14
CA GLN A 214 13.79 -14.17 30.89
C GLN A 214 14.56 -12.99 30.30
N GLN A 215 14.80 -11.98 31.08
CA GLN A 215 15.88 -11.05 30.79
C GLN A 215 17.18 -11.81 31.06
N LEU A 216 17.74 -12.42 30.02
CA LEU A 216 19.11 -12.92 30.08
C LEU A 216 20.00 -11.71 30.27
N SER A 217 20.59 -11.57 31.44
CA SER A 217 21.67 -10.64 31.69
C SER A 217 22.89 -11.10 30.88
N LEU A 218 23.74 -10.15 30.51
CA LEU A 218 25.01 -10.50 29.84
C LEU A 218 25.83 -11.50 30.69
N PHE A 219 25.59 -11.55 31.99
CA PHE A 219 26.26 -12.44 32.95
C PHE A 219 25.71 -13.88 32.88
N ASP A 220 24.45 -14.09 32.49
CA ASP A 220 23.86 -15.43 32.33
C ASP A 220 24.50 -16.23 31.18
N LEU A 221 25.24 -15.56 30.29
CA LEU A 221 25.98 -16.17 29.18
C LEU A 221 27.35 -16.75 29.61
N PHE A 222 27.79 -16.46 30.80
CA PHE A 222 29.11 -16.88 31.32
C PHE A 222 29.02 -17.91 32.47
N GLU A 223 27.81 -18.37 32.80
CA GLU A 223 27.58 -19.38 33.85
C GLU A 223 27.34 -20.80 33.31
N THR A 224 27.80 -21.12 32.07
CA THR A 224 27.74 -22.47 31.49
C THR A 224 29.13 -23.04 31.25
#